data_6f1a59e4547b6d691c8d11caf0d23f17
#
_entry.id   6f1a59e4547b6d691c8d11caf0d23f17
#
_cell.length_a   1.000
_cell.length_b   1.000
_cell.length_c   1.000
_cell.angle_alpha   90.00
_cell.angle_beta   90.00
_cell.angle_gamma   90.00
#
_symmetry.space_group_name_H-M   'P 1'
#
loop_
_entity.id
_entity.type
_entity.pdbx_description
1 polymer ?
#
loop_
_entity_poly.entity_id
_entity_poly.type
_entity_poly.pdbx_seq_one_letter_code
_entity_poly.pdbx_strand_id
1 'polypeptide(L)'
;LFDGMARLVQGMTHRLYPLGEVPDYEPAPDQSIVAIAERSGKPPLEVLYDYMLEDDGHAMAMMPIFNYVRGNHDAIRQMLLHPQAVSGLSDGGAHCGMICDASIPTFMLSHWARDRVRGEKLPLEWVVKKQTQDTATLYGLNDRGVIEVGKRADLNIIDFNSLNLSGPRMAHDLPAGGRRLLQEAKGYEYTIVAGEITRKQGQDTGARPGRLIRGAK
;
A
#
# COMPACT_ATOMS: atom_id res chain seq x y z
N LEU A 1 -2.63 10.86 -26.67
CA LEU A 1 -2.35 10.36 -25.32
C LEU A 1 -3.10 9.05 -25.04
N PHE A 2 -4.41 8.98 -25.35
CA PHE A 2 -5.24 7.77 -25.13
C PHE A 2 -4.80 6.57 -25.96
N ASP A 3 -4.44 6.74 -27.23
CA ASP A 3 -3.94 5.65 -28.09
C ASP A 3 -2.62 5.05 -27.56
N GLY A 4 -1.76 5.86 -26.97
CA GLY A 4 -0.53 5.38 -26.37
C GLY A 4 -0.77 4.52 -25.12
N MET A 5 -1.70 4.91 -24.26
CA MET A 5 -2.10 4.13 -23.08
C MET A 5 -2.79 2.82 -23.46
N ALA A 6 -3.69 2.83 -24.45
CA ALA A 6 -4.35 1.63 -24.93
C ALA A 6 -3.33 0.60 -25.48
N ARG A 7 -2.35 1.04 -26.27
CA ARG A 7 -1.27 0.17 -26.77
C ARG A 7 -0.38 -0.37 -25.64
N LEU A 8 -0.09 0.47 -24.62
CA LEU A 8 0.66 0.05 -23.44
C LEU A 8 -0.09 -1.07 -22.70
N VAL A 9 -1.38 -0.87 -22.43
CA VAL A 9 -2.23 -1.87 -21.77
C VAL A 9 -2.30 -3.16 -22.59
N GLN A 10 -2.46 -3.08 -23.92
CA GLN A 10 -2.43 -4.25 -24.81
C GLN A 10 -1.13 -5.06 -24.69
N GLY A 11 0.01 -4.39 -24.65
CA GLY A 11 1.32 -5.04 -24.51
C GLY A 11 1.59 -5.60 -23.10
N MET A 12 0.81 -5.21 -22.10
CA MET A 12 1.05 -5.52 -20.68
C MET A 12 -0.02 -6.41 -20.04
N THR A 13 -0.93 -7.00 -20.80
CA THR A 13 -1.99 -7.88 -20.27
C THR A 13 -1.44 -9.07 -19.46
N HIS A 14 -0.23 -9.51 -19.74
CA HIS A 14 0.48 -10.54 -18.95
C HIS A 14 0.91 -10.05 -17.55
N ARG A 15 0.85 -8.74 -17.30
CA ARG A 15 1.17 -8.09 -16.02
C ARG A 15 -0.04 -7.43 -15.38
N LEU A 16 -1.22 -7.60 -15.94
CA LEU A 16 -2.47 -7.13 -15.38
C LEU A 16 -3.13 -8.25 -14.60
N TYR A 17 -3.57 -7.94 -13.41
CA TYR A 17 -4.23 -8.87 -12.50
C TYR A 17 -5.54 -8.28 -12.00
N PRO A 18 -6.64 -9.06 -11.95
CA PRO A 18 -7.83 -8.66 -11.22
C PRO A 18 -7.48 -8.35 -9.76
N LEU A 19 -7.92 -7.21 -9.24
CA LEU A 19 -7.59 -6.83 -7.86
C LEU A 19 -8.54 -7.47 -6.84
N GLY A 20 -9.82 -7.67 -7.21
CA GLY A 20 -10.83 -8.24 -6.33
C GLY A 20 -11.22 -7.33 -5.15
N GLU A 21 -12.17 -7.77 -4.34
CA GLU A 21 -12.61 -7.06 -3.13
C GLU A 21 -11.54 -7.06 -2.03
N VAL A 22 -10.82 -8.17 -1.87
CA VAL A 22 -9.67 -8.30 -0.98
C VAL A 22 -8.42 -8.28 -1.85
N PRO A 23 -7.65 -7.18 -1.84
CA PRO A 23 -6.51 -7.03 -2.74
C PRO A 23 -5.42 -8.04 -2.45
N ASP A 24 -5.03 -8.83 -3.45
CA ASP A 24 -3.79 -9.60 -3.43
C ASP A 24 -2.71 -8.81 -4.20
N TYR A 25 -1.74 -8.26 -3.46
CA TYR A 25 -0.63 -7.51 -4.06
C TYR A 25 0.57 -8.39 -4.43
N GLU A 26 0.49 -9.71 -4.21
CA GLU A 26 1.45 -10.70 -4.69
C GLU A 26 0.76 -11.83 -5.48
N PRO A 27 -0.06 -11.49 -6.53
CA PRO A 27 -0.84 -12.48 -7.26
C PRO A 27 0.06 -13.47 -8.00
N ALA A 28 -0.39 -14.72 -8.09
CA ALA A 28 0.34 -15.71 -8.87
C ALA A 28 0.27 -15.40 -10.38
N PRO A 29 1.30 -15.75 -11.18
CA PRO A 29 1.31 -15.50 -12.63
C PRO A 29 0.11 -16.09 -13.37
N ASP A 30 -0.45 -17.20 -12.89
CA ASP A 30 -1.63 -17.85 -13.44
C ASP A 30 -2.94 -17.08 -13.19
N GLN A 31 -2.91 -16.03 -12.35
CA GLN A 31 -4.02 -15.12 -12.12
C GLN A 31 -3.99 -13.89 -13.05
N SER A 32 -2.99 -13.77 -13.93
CA SER A 32 -2.92 -12.66 -14.89
C SER A 32 -4.06 -12.72 -15.91
N ILE A 33 -4.41 -11.57 -16.47
CA ILE A 33 -5.43 -11.47 -17.54
C ILE A 33 -5.10 -12.40 -18.70
N VAL A 34 -3.82 -12.51 -19.10
CA VAL A 34 -3.40 -13.45 -20.15
C VAL A 34 -3.67 -14.90 -19.75
N ALA A 35 -3.31 -15.29 -18.53
CA ALA A 35 -3.53 -16.66 -18.08
C ALA A 35 -5.05 -17.01 -17.94
N ILE A 36 -5.86 -16.03 -17.56
CA ILE A 36 -7.33 -16.18 -17.56
C ILE A 36 -7.85 -16.33 -19.00
N ALA A 37 -7.34 -15.53 -19.94
CA ALA A 37 -7.70 -15.58 -21.35
C ALA A 37 -7.38 -16.96 -21.98
N GLU A 38 -6.19 -17.48 -21.71
CA GLU A 38 -5.77 -18.83 -22.17
C GLU A 38 -6.71 -19.92 -21.66
N ARG A 39 -7.10 -19.87 -20.37
CA ARG A 39 -8.03 -20.86 -19.79
C ARG A 39 -9.45 -20.73 -20.31
N SER A 40 -9.90 -19.53 -20.64
CA SER A 40 -11.26 -19.26 -21.13
C SER A 40 -11.40 -19.36 -22.64
N GLY A 41 -10.29 -19.41 -23.39
CA GLY A 41 -10.30 -19.40 -24.85
C GLY A 41 -10.71 -18.04 -25.46
N LYS A 42 -10.67 -16.97 -24.68
CA LYS A 42 -11.03 -15.62 -25.09
C LYS A 42 -9.77 -14.76 -25.38
N PRO A 43 -9.89 -13.71 -26.22
CA PRO A 43 -8.82 -12.72 -26.34
C PRO A 43 -8.54 -12.00 -25.01
N PRO A 44 -7.28 -11.70 -24.66
CA PRO A 44 -6.94 -11.05 -23.37
C PRO A 44 -7.64 -9.70 -23.14
N LEU A 45 -7.85 -8.92 -24.18
CA LEU A 45 -8.55 -7.62 -24.07
C LEU A 45 -10.05 -7.78 -23.83
N GLU A 46 -10.66 -8.86 -24.35
CA GLU A 46 -12.05 -9.17 -24.05
C GLU A 46 -12.20 -9.57 -22.57
N VAL A 47 -11.30 -10.41 -22.06
CA VAL A 47 -11.29 -10.77 -20.64
C VAL A 47 -11.10 -9.54 -19.74
N LEU A 48 -10.17 -8.65 -20.10
CA LEU A 48 -9.95 -7.42 -19.35
C LEU A 48 -11.20 -6.51 -19.39
N TYR A 49 -11.82 -6.38 -20.57
CA TYR A 49 -13.02 -5.58 -20.73
C TYR A 49 -14.20 -6.14 -19.93
N ASP A 50 -14.44 -7.44 -20.03
CA ASP A 50 -15.50 -8.13 -19.27
C ASP A 50 -15.30 -7.93 -17.76
N TYR A 51 -14.06 -8.13 -17.29
CA TYR A 51 -13.70 -7.92 -15.88
C TYR A 51 -13.94 -6.46 -15.42
N MET A 52 -13.53 -5.47 -16.21
CA MET A 52 -13.71 -4.06 -15.86
C MET A 52 -15.19 -3.63 -15.81
N LEU A 53 -16.10 -4.42 -16.39
CA LEU A 53 -17.55 -4.18 -16.30
C LEU A 53 -18.16 -4.79 -15.02
N GLU A 54 -17.42 -5.64 -14.30
CA GLU A 54 -17.90 -6.17 -13.02
C GLU A 54 -18.07 -5.04 -12.00
N ASP A 55 -18.85 -5.29 -10.95
CA ASP A 55 -19.17 -4.31 -9.90
C ASP A 55 -19.67 -2.97 -10.48
N ASP A 56 -20.62 -3.03 -11.44
CA ASP A 56 -21.16 -1.87 -12.14
C ASP A 56 -20.09 -0.96 -12.79
N GLY A 57 -18.99 -1.56 -13.25
CA GLY A 57 -17.86 -0.87 -13.87
C GLY A 57 -16.87 -0.27 -12.89
N HIS A 58 -16.87 -0.72 -11.63
CA HIS A 58 -15.92 -0.29 -10.59
C HIS A 58 -14.79 -1.28 -10.33
N ALA A 59 -14.80 -2.46 -10.98
CA ALA A 59 -13.72 -3.42 -10.87
C ALA A 59 -12.37 -2.83 -11.31
N MET A 60 -11.33 -3.12 -10.54
CA MET A 60 -10.00 -2.56 -10.77
C MET A 60 -8.99 -3.65 -11.08
N ALA A 61 -8.16 -3.41 -12.11
CA ALA A 61 -7.01 -4.24 -12.42
C ALA A 61 -5.73 -3.60 -11.87
N MET A 62 -4.90 -4.42 -11.23
CA MET A 62 -3.59 -4.03 -10.75
C MET A 62 -2.52 -4.34 -11.79
N MET A 63 -1.56 -3.43 -11.93
CA MET A 63 -0.37 -3.62 -12.76
C MET A 63 0.89 -3.36 -11.94
N PRO A 64 1.60 -4.39 -11.46
CA PRO A 64 2.91 -4.22 -10.85
C PRO A 64 3.90 -3.66 -11.87
N ILE A 65 4.31 -2.41 -11.70
CA ILE A 65 5.20 -1.73 -12.66
C ILE A 65 6.64 -2.20 -12.48
N PHE A 66 7.11 -2.26 -11.24
CA PHE A 66 8.49 -2.57 -10.89
C PHE A 66 8.60 -3.79 -9.96
N ASN A 67 9.77 -4.43 -9.97
CA ASN A 67 10.17 -5.47 -9.01
C ASN A 67 9.29 -6.73 -8.97
N TYR A 68 8.46 -6.98 -10.01
CA TYR A 68 7.56 -8.14 -10.09
C TYR A 68 7.80 -9.03 -11.32
N VAL A 69 8.96 -8.96 -11.94
CA VAL A 69 9.30 -9.73 -13.17
C VAL A 69 9.26 -11.24 -12.94
N ARG A 70 9.56 -11.68 -11.71
CA ARG A 70 9.51 -13.11 -11.33
C ARG A 70 8.14 -13.57 -10.83
N GLY A 71 7.14 -12.69 -10.85
CA GLY A 71 5.79 -12.98 -10.35
C GLY A 71 5.73 -13.24 -8.84
N ASN A 72 6.68 -12.72 -8.06
CA ASN A 72 6.70 -12.77 -6.60
C ASN A 72 7.52 -11.60 -6.02
N HIS A 73 7.47 -11.44 -4.69
CA HIS A 73 8.16 -10.38 -3.96
C HIS A 73 9.52 -10.78 -3.36
N ASP A 74 10.13 -11.90 -3.75
CA ASP A 74 11.39 -12.35 -3.14
C ASP A 74 12.52 -11.36 -3.36
N ALA A 75 12.61 -10.75 -4.54
CA ALA A 75 13.60 -9.71 -4.81
C ALA A 75 13.38 -8.47 -3.93
N ILE A 76 12.12 -8.10 -3.69
CA ILE A 76 11.78 -6.99 -2.79
C ILE A 76 12.19 -7.33 -1.36
N ARG A 77 11.92 -8.56 -0.90
CA ARG A 77 12.37 -9.03 0.42
C ARG A 77 13.88 -8.89 0.61
N GLN A 78 14.66 -9.32 -0.39
CA GLN A 78 16.12 -9.18 -0.35
C GLN A 78 16.57 -7.72 -0.26
N MET A 79 15.92 -6.81 -1.02
CA MET A 79 16.19 -5.38 -0.95
C MET A 79 15.80 -4.78 0.39
N LEU A 80 14.66 -5.16 0.95
CA LEU A 80 14.21 -4.69 2.28
C LEU A 80 15.19 -5.11 3.39
N LEU A 81 15.71 -6.33 3.34
CA LEU A 81 16.66 -6.88 4.33
C LEU A 81 18.06 -6.30 4.21
N HIS A 82 18.38 -5.61 3.12
CA HIS A 82 19.70 -5.03 2.97
C HIS A 82 19.99 -4.00 4.08
N PRO A 83 21.15 -4.04 4.75
CA PRO A 83 21.43 -3.21 5.92
C PRO A 83 21.43 -1.70 5.62
N GLN A 84 21.68 -1.30 4.38
CA GLN A 84 21.65 0.10 3.95
C GLN A 84 20.29 0.54 3.38
N ALA A 85 19.30 -0.36 3.31
CA ALA A 85 17.96 0.01 2.89
C ALA A 85 17.15 0.52 4.06
N VAL A 86 16.34 1.54 3.85
CA VAL A 86 15.33 2.04 4.79
C VAL A 86 13.97 2.06 4.12
N SER A 87 12.91 2.01 4.92
CA SER A 87 11.57 2.22 4.41
C SER A 87 11.43 3.67 3.96
N GLY A 88 10.92 3.84 2.77
CA GLY A 88 10.80 5.14 2.15
C GLY A 88 9.37 5.65 2.05
N LEU A 89 9.19 6.49 1.07
CA LEU A 89 7.95 7.14 0.69
C LEU A 89 6.87 6.12 0.31
N SER A 90 5.63 6.40 0.72
CA SER A 90 4.45 5.65 0.28
C SER A 90 3.81 6.21 -1.00
N ASP A 91 4.51 7.06 -1.74
CA ASP A 91 4.07 7.70 -2.99
C ASP A 91 2.63 8.28 -2.94
N GLY A 92 2.21 8.74 -1.78
CA GLY A 92 0.89 9.32 -1.55
C GLY A 92 0.82 10.76 -2.03
N GLY A 93 -0.02 11.04 -3.04
CA GLY A 93 -0.32 12.40 -3.46
C GLY A 93 0.00 12.75 -4.91
N ALA A 94 0.81 11.96 -5.62
CA ALA A 94 1.00 12.10 -7.07
C ALA A 94 0.23 11.02 -7.82
N HIS A 95 -0.23 11.33 -9.04
CA HIS A 95 -0.98 10.40 -9.90
C HIS A 95 -2.12 9.67 -9.17
N CYS A 96 -2.76 10.35 -8.24
CA CYS A 96 -3.73 9.79 -7.30
C CYS A 96 -4.97 9.14 -7.95
N GLY A 97 -5.19 9.33 -9.24
CA GLY A 97 -6.20 8.60 -10.02
C GLY A 97 -5.75 7.21 -10.50
N MET A 98 -4.49 6.81 -10.26
CA MET A 98 -3.92 5.52 -10.67
C MET A 98 -3.08 4.85 -9.58
N ILE A 99 -2.51 5.63 -8.65
CA ILE A 99 -1.63 5.17 -7.58
C ILE A 99 -2.34 5.29 -6.24
N CYS A 100 -2.31 4.24 -5.43
CA CYS A 100 -2.92 4.17 -4.10
C CYS A 100 -1.95 3.57 -3.07
N ASP A 101 -0.69 3.99 -3.09
CA ASP A 101 0.39 3.38 -2.32
C ASP A 101 0.56 3.98 -0.91
N ALA A 102 -0.26 4.98 -0.53
CA ALA A 102 -0.25 5.55 0.82
C ALA A 102 -0.50 4.52 1.93
N SER A 103 -1.06 3.36 1.59
CA SER A 103 -1.31 2.22 2.46
C SER A 103 -0.09 1.31 2.70
N ILE A 104 1.05 1.56 2.04
CA ILE A 104 2.28 0.74 2.17
C ILE A 104 2.68 0.47 3.63
N PRO A 105 2.62 1.41 4.58
CA PRO A 105 2.97 1.12 5.97
C PRO A 105 2.08 0.03 6.60
N THR A 106 0.80 0.00 6.28
CA THR A 106 -0.12 -1.06 6.71
C THR A 106 0.19 -2.38 6.00
N PHE A 107 0.44 -2.33 4.69
CA PHE A 107 0.84 -3.51 3.91
C PHE A 107 2.13 -4.15 4.44
N MET A 108 3.10 -3.35 4.87
CA MET A 108 4.32 -3.86 5.50
C MET A 108 4.01 -4.69 6.74
N LEU A 109 3.07 -4.25 7.58
CA LEU A 109 2.67 -4.98 8.78
C LEU A 109 1.80 -6.20 8.46
N SER A 110 0.79 -6.05 7.61
CA SER A 110 -0.15 -7.14 7.31
C SER A 110 0.49 -8.19 6.39
N HIS A 111 0.88 -7.83 5.19
CA HIS A 111 1.40 -8.79 4.22
C HIS A 111 2.76 -9.34 4.64
N TRP A 112 3.76 -8.47 4.84
CA TRP A 112 5.13 -8.94 5.08
C TRP A 112 5.32 -9.63 6.42
N ALA A 113 4.64 -9.19 7.48
CA ALA A 113 4.83 -9.80 8.81
C ALA A 113 3.81 -10.91 9.11
N ARG A 114 2.61 -10.92 8.48
CA ARG A 114 1.56 -11.85 8.86
C ARG A 114 1.08 -12.74 7.71
N ASP A 115 0.67 -12.15 6.58
CA ASP A 115 -0.21 -12.83 5.63
C ASP A 115 0.51 -13.43 4.42
N ARG A 116 1.75 -13.04 4.14
CA ARG A 116 2.51 -13.53 2.99
C ARG A 116 2.57 -15.07 2.98
N VAL A 117 2.11 -15.68 1.88
CA VAL A 117 2.08 -17.13 1.70
C VAL A 117 2.98 -17.62 0.55
N ARG A 118 3.39 -16.72 -0.35
CA ARG A 118 4.19 -17.05 -1.54
C ARG A 118 5.69 -16.83 -1.35
N GLY A 119 6.16 -16.84 -0.11
CA GLY A 119 7.56 -16.73 0.26
C GLY A 119 7.71 -16.49 1.76
N GLU A 120 8.95 -16.29 2.22
CA GLU A 120 9.22 -16.05 3.62
C GLU A 120 8.69 -14.68 4.07
N LYS A 121 8.12 -14.66 5.28
CA LYS A 121 7.70 -13.45 5.98
C LYS A 121 8.90 -12.69 6.54
N LEU A 122 8.65 -11.49 7.04
CA LEU A 122 9.59 -10.71 7.84
C LEU A 122 9.15 -10.72 9.30
N PRO A 123 10.07 -10.77 10.27
CA PRO A 123 9.70 -10.66 11.69
C PRO A 123 8.96 -9.35 11.97
N LEU A 124 7.89 -9.40 12.74
CA LEU A 124 7.07 -8.22 13.06
C LEU A 124 7.90 -7.10 13.68
N GLU A 125 8.76 -7.45 14.65
CA GLU A 125 9.62 -6.49 15.35
C GLU A 125 10.59 -5.80 14.38
N TRP A 126 11.08 -6.55 13.38
CA TRP A 126 11.94 -6.00 12.34
C TRP A 126 11.17 -5.01 11.45
N VAL A 127 9.94 -5.35 11.05
CA VAL A 127 9.09 -4.46 10.25
C VAL A 127 8.76 -3.18 11.01
N VAL A 128 8.39 -3.31 12.29
CA VAL A 128 8.10 -2.14 13.15
C VAL A 128 9.34 -1.27 13.28
N LYS A 129 10.50 -1.83 13.62
CA LYS A 129 11.76 -1.11 13.75
C LYS A 129 12.12 -0.38 12.46
N LYS A 130 11.96 -1.03 11.31
CA LYS A 130 12.25 -0.49 9.98
C LYS A 130 11.41 0.74 9.65
N GLN A 131 10.14 0.74 10.06
CA GLN A 131 9.21 1.84 9.82
C GLN A 131 9.26 2.95 10.89
N THR A 132 9.93 2.72 12.01
CA THR A 132 9.98 3.66 13.15
C THR A 132 11.40 4.10 13.45
N GLN A 133 12.15 3.31 14.21
CA GLN A 133 13.48 3.68 14.72
C GLN A 133 14.48 3.93 13.60
N ASP A 134 14.57 3.03 12.60
CA ASP A 134 15.56 3.14 11.54
C ASP A 134 15.32 4.40 10.70
N THR A 135 14.06 4.68 10.36
CA THR A 135 13.68 5.86 9.59
C THR A 135 13.88 7.15 10.42
N ALA A 136 13.47 7.15 11.69
CA ALA A 136 13.69 8.30 12.57
C ALA A 136 15.18 8.62 12.72
N THR A 137 16.01 7.60 12.92
CA THR A 137 17.47 7.75 13.03
C THR A 137 18.08 8.32 11.75
N LEU A 138 17.66 7.83 10.58
CA LEU A 138 18.15 8.34 9.29
C LEU A 138 17.90 9.84 9.12
N TYR A 139 16.72 10.31 9.56
CA TYR A 139 16.35 11.73 9.48
C TYR A 139 16.82 12.57 10.67
N GLY A 140 17.58 11.98 11.61
CA GLY A 140 18.05 12.67 12.82
C GLY A 140 16.94 13.02 13.82
N LEU A 141 15.80 12.33 13.77
CA LEU A 141 14.67 12.53 14.67
C LEU A 141 14.86 11.70 15.95
N ASN A 142 15.80 12.11 16.80
CA ASN A 142 16.25 11.35 17.97
C ASN A 142 15.25 11.36 19.13
N ASP A 143 14.17 12.15 19.03
CA ASP A 143 13.11 12.26 20.04
C ASP A 143 11.97 11.25 19.88
N ARG A 144 12.00 10.40 18.85
CA ARG A 144 10.92 9.46 18.50
C ARG A 144 11.44 8.17 17.85
N GLY A 145 10.54 7.29 17.44
CA GLY A 145 10.85 6.01 16.77
C GLY A 145 11.07 4.85 17.71
N VAL A 146 11.10 5.10 19.03
CA VAL A 146 11.16 4.10 20.09
C VAL A 146 10.23 4.49 21.24
N ILE A 147 9.72 3.49 21.97
CA ILE A 147 8.92 3.72 23.18
C ILE A 147 9.88 3.73 24.36
N GLU A 148 10.20 4.93 24.84
CA GLU A 148 11.13 5.17 25.94
C GLU A 148 10.73 6.43 26.69
N VAL A 149 10.97 6.46 28.02
CA VAL A 149 10.69 7.65 28.84
C VAL A 149 11.48 8.85 28.35
N GLY A 150 10.80 9.98 28.17
CA GLY A 150 11.37 11.22 27.62
C GLY A 150 11.30 11.34 26.11
N LYS A 151 10.89 10.30 25.39
CA LYS A 151 10.62 10.37 23.95
C LYS A 151 9.22 10.92 23.68
N ARG A 152 9.05 11.47 22.49
CA ARG A 152 7.78 11.97 21.99
C ARG A 152 6.79 10.82 21.82
N ALA A 153 5.59 10.97 22.34
CA ALA A 153 4.54 9.99 22.23
C ALA A 153 3.80 10.10 20.88
N ASP A 154 4.46 9.69 19.79
CA ASP A 154 3.88 9.47 18.48
C ASP A 154 3.65 7.95 18.33
N LEU A 155 2.41 7.47 18.55
CA LEU A 155 2.10 6.07 18.73
C LEU A 155 0.90 5.63 17.89
N ASN A 156 0.89 4.38 17.44
CA ASN A 156 -0.30 3.71 16.95
C ASN A 156 -0.62 2.52 17.87
N ILE A 157 -1.88 2.40 18.27
CA ILE A 157 -2.40 1.20 18.95
C ILE A 157 -3.15 0.41 17.88
N ILE A 158 -2.67 -0.81 17.63
CA ILE A 158 -3.09 -1.63 16.51
C ILE A 158 -3.58 -2.99 16.99
N ASP A 159 -4.77 -3.38 16.62
CA ASP A 159 -5.18 -4.79 16.65
C ASP A 159 -4.55 -5.49 15.43
N PHE A 160 -3.43 -6.14 15.66
CA PHE A 160 -2.64 -6.77 14.60
C PHE A 160 -3.40 -7.90 13.88
N ASN A 161 -4.30 -8.59 14.58
CA ASN A 161 -5.07 -9.67 13.98
C ASN A 161 -6.13 -9.14 13.01
N SER A 162 -6.72 -7.99 13.35
CA SER A 162 -7.74 -7.32 12.53
C SER A 162 -7.16 -6.34 11.51
N LEU A 163 -5.84 -6.10 11.54
CA LEU A 163 -5.18 -5.16 10.64
C LEU A 163 -5.33 -5.61 9.19
N ASN A 164 -5.97 -4.79 8.37
CA ASN A 164 -6.22 -5.12 6.96
C ASN A 164 -6.38 -3.86 6.11
N LEU A 165 -6.22 -4.03 4.79
CA LEU A 165 -6.51 -3.04 3.77
C LEU A 165 -7.78 -3.41 3.04
N SER A 166 -8.69 -2.45 2.85
CA SER A 166 -9.81 -2.60 1.93
C SER A 166 -9.34 -2.57 0.48
N GLY A 167 -10.19 -2.97 -0.45
CA GLY A 167 -10.00 -2.66 -1.87
C GLY A 167 -9.90 -1.14 -2.08
N PRO A 168 -9.07 -0.66 -3.00
CA PRO A 168 -9.09 0.75 -3.39
C PRO A 168 -10.43 1.09 -4.06
N ARG A 169 -10.88 2.32 -3.87
CA ARG A 169 -12.09 2.85 -4.52
C ARG A 169 -11.84 4.21 -5.12
N MET A 170 -12.54 4.52 -6.20
CA MET A 170 -12.50 5.85 -6.80
C MET A 170 -13.42 6.81 -6.01
N ALA A 171 -12.87 7.95 -5.60
CA ALA A 171 -13.62 9.05 -5.00
C ALA A 171 -13.53 10.30 -5.86
N HIS A 172 -14.61 11.08 -5.89
CA HIS A 172 -14.70 12.35 -6.64
C HIS A 172 -14.84 13.52 -5.66
N ASP A 173 -13.90 13.62 -4.73
CA ASP A 173 -13.95 14.55 -3.58
C ASP A 173 -12.89 15.67 -3.66
N LEU A 174 -12.17 15.76 -4.77
CA LEU A 174 -11.26 16.87 -5.04
C LEU A 174 -12.00 18.08 -5.66
N PRO A 175 -11.39 19.29 -5.60
CA PRO A 175 -11.96 20.46 -6.24
C PRO A 175 -12.32 20.23 -7.71
N ALA A 176 -13.41 20.83 -8.18
CA ALA A 176 -13.97 20.69 -9.52
C ALA A 176 -14.35 19.23 -9.90
N GLY A 177 -14.69 18.38 -8.92
CA GLY A 177 -15.05 16.99 -9.15
C GLY A 177 -13.85 16.10 -9.54
N GLY A 178 -12.65 16.54 -9.26
CA GLY A 178 -11.44 15.76 -9.49
C GLY A 178 -11.47 14.43 -8.75
N ARG A 179 -10.97 13.38 -9.39
CA ARG A 179 -10.99 12.00 -8.87
C ARG A 179 -9.68 11.59 -8.24
N ARG A 180 -9.76 10.72 -7.25
CA ARG A 180 -8.61 10.03 -6.65
C ARG A 180 -8.97 8.64 -6.17
N LEU A 181 -7.97 7.76 -6.10
CA LEU A 181 -8.09 6.48 -5.40
C LEU A 181 -7.96 6.71 -3.90
N LEU A 182 -8.82 6.04 -3.14
CA LEU A 182 -8.75 5.94 -1.68
C LEU A 182 -8.67 4.47 -1.29
N GLN A 183 -7.87 4.18 -0.28
CA GLN A 183 -7.79 2.86 0.33
C GLN A 183 -7.82 3.01 1.84
N GLU A 184 -8.71 2.30 2.49
CA GLU A 184 -8.89 2.35 3.93
C GLU A 184 -8.13 1.21 4.62
N ALA A 185 -7.59 1.50 5.80
CA ALA A 185 -7.01 0.51 6.68
C ALA A 185 -7.90 0.30 7.91
N LYS A 186 -8.09 -0.95 8.31
CA LYS A 186 -8.79 -1.35 9.55
C LYS A 186 -7.78 -1.88 10.56
N GLY A 187 -8.17 -1.91 11.83
CA GLY A 187 -7.32 -2.44 12.93
C GLY A 187 -6.49 -1.36 13.64
N TYR A 188 -6.59 -0.09 13.27
CA TYR A 188 -6.02 1.02 14.02
C TYR A 188 -7.02 1.50 15.08
N GLU A 189 -6.78 1.12 16.35
CA GLU A 189 -7.64 1.55 17.46
C GLU A 189 -7.40 3.02 17.80
N TYR A 190 -6.12 3.43 17.89
CA TYR A 190 -5.75 4.82 18.16
C TYR A 190 -4.52 5.23 17.35
N THR A 191 -4.55 6.47 16.86
CA THR A 191 -3.36 7.18 16.39
C THR A 191 -3.13 8.37 17.33
N ILE A 192 -1.96 8.44 17.91
CA ILE A 192 -1.55 9.42 18.93
C ILE A 192 -0.38 10.20 18.38
N VAL A 193 -0.44 11.51 18.46
CA VAL A 193 0.64 12.43 18.06
C VAL A 193 0.94 13.37 19.23
N ALA A 194 2.18 13.40 19.67
CA ALA A 194 2.61 14.19 20.84
C ALA A 194 1.76 13.96 22.09
N GLY A 195 1.28 12.72 22.31
CA GLY A 195 0.45 12.35 23.44
C GLY A 195 -1.05 12.65 23.28
N GLU A 196 -1.49 13.28 22.19
CA GLU A 196 -2.89 13.54 21.91
C GLU A 196 -3.45 12.55 20.90
N ILE A 197 -4.66 12.02 21.17
CA ILE A 197 -5.36 11.11 20.24
C ILE A 197 -5.89 11.94 19.06
N THR A 198 -5.33 11.72 17.87
CA THR A 198 -5.73 12.37 16.62
C THR A 198 -6.74 11.55 15.84
N ARG A 199 -6.73 10.22 16.01
CA ARG A 199 -7.72 9.29 15.46
C ARG A 199 -8.10 8.22 16.47
N LYS A 200 -9.38 7.86 16.48
CA LYS A 200 -9.91 6.74 17.25
C LYS A 200 -10.75 5.87 16.32
N GLN A 201 -10.40 4.60 16.17
CA GLN A 201 -11.07 3.65 15.27
C GLN A 201 -11.32 4.23 13.87
N GLY A 202 -10.28 4.85 13.29
CA GLY A 202 -10.33 5.48 11.97
C GLY A 202 -10.99 6.86 11.92
N GLN A 203 -11.71 7.28 12.99
CA GLN A 203 -12.39 8.57 13.03
C GLN A 203 -11.46 9.69 13.50
N ASP A 204 -11.51 10.82 12.81
CA ASP A 204 -10.77 12.04 13.17
C ASP A 204 -11.36 12.65 14.45
N THR A 205 -10.51 12.94 15.45
CA THR A 205 -10.91 13.56 16.72
C THR A 205 -10.96 15.08 16.67
N GLY A 206 -10.42 15.67 15.60
CA GLY A 206 -10.24 17.13 15.50
C GLY A 206 -8.95 17.66 16.13
N ALA A 207 -8.21 16.84 16.91
CA ALA A 207 -6.92 17.26 17.48
C ALA A 207 -5.85 17.49 16.41
N ARG A 208 -5.05 18.53 16.55
CA ARG A 208 -3.99 18.93 15.61
C ARG A 208 -2.68 19.28 16.33
N PRO A 209 -2.08 18.34 17.10
CA PRO A 209 -0.88 18.58 17.88
C PRO A 209 0.42 18.58 17.04
N GLY A 210 0.30 18.32 15.75
CA GLY A 210 1.45 18.31 14.81
C GLY A 210 2.14 19.68 14.75
N ARG A 211 3.47 19.66 14.61
CA ARG A 211 4.29 20.86 14.44
C ARG A 211 5.29 20.66 13.30
N LEU A 212 5.66 21.74 12.63
CA LEU A 212 6.76 21.73 11.68
C LEU A 212 8.06 21.37 12.42
N ILE A 213 8.69 20.30 11.96
CA ILE A 213 9.99 19.86 12.46
C ILE A 213 11.05 20.45 11.56
N ARG A 214 12.02 21.15 12.16
CA ARG A 214 13.22 21.62 11.48
C ARG A 214 14.39 20.83 12.02
N GLY A 215 15.34 20.47 11.14
CA GLY A 215 16.57 19.81 11.56
C GLY A 215 17.27 20.57 12.68
N ALA A 216 18.02 19.86 13.53
CA ALA A 216 18.85 20.52 14.54
C ALA A 216 19.78 21.52 13.87
N LYS A 217 19.87 22.72 14.46
CA LYS A 217 20.87 23.73 14.06
C LYS A 217 22.21 23.33 14.65
#